data_f3b0c636b340cfc73de49250edb17e35
#
_entry.id   f3b0c636b340cfc73de49250edb17e35
#
_cell.length_a   1.000
_cell.length_b   1.000
_cell.length_c   1.000
_cell.angle_alpha   90.00
_cell.angle_beta   90.00
_cell.angle_gamma   90.00
#
_symmetry.space_group_name_H-M   'P 1'
#
loop_
_entity.id
_entity.type
_entity.pdbx_description
1 polymer ?
#
loop_
_entity_poly.entity_id
_entity_poly.type
_entity_poly.pdbx_seq_one_letter_code
_entity_poly.pdbx_strand_id
1 'polypeptide(L)'
;MRKIQTLGHGMLVVALAAAVAAPLTLTACGGGASEPQADAETAPEEQAQEAEPEEAPQSKYAVTIDGSTVTTDYEGNPAMIIDFSFTNNSDEATSFAVACSQKAFQNGVQLETAIVMDDLGNGYMAEIKPGATTQARLAFSLTDESDVTVEVSELFSLDDTILAEATFSVA
;
A
#
# COMPACT_ATOMS: atom_id res chain seq x y z
N MET A 1 -0.51 -8.99 -47.13
CA MET A 1 0.89 -9.41 -47.26
C MET A 1 1.80 -8.39 -46.63
N ARG A 2 2.43 -8.68 -45.50
CA ARG A 2 3.72 -8.16 -44.99
C ARG A 2 3.78 -8.51 -43.49
N LYS A 3 4.42 -9.53 -43.25
CA LYS A 3 5.71 -9.89 -42.62
C LYS A 3 5.75 -9.65 -41.12
N ILE A 4 5.68 -10.77 -40.45
CA ILE A 4 6.10 -11.11 -39.09
C ILE A 4 7.60 -10.80 -38.94
N GLN A 5 7.98 -10.11 -37.85
CA GLN A 5 9.36 -10.16 -37.36
C GLN A 5 9.33 -10.52 -35.86
N THR A 6 9.77 -11.73 -35.65
CA THR A 6 10.21 -12.32 -34.40
C THR A 6 11.67 -11.96 -34.18
N LEU A 7 12.03 -11.49 -32.98
CA LEU A 7 13.39 -11.53 -32.37
C LEU A 7 13.23 -10.99 -30.94
N GLY A 8 13.83 -11.49 -29.91
CA GLY A 8 14.80 -12.52 -29.69
C GLY A 8 14.99 -12.69 -28.18
N HIS A 9 15.43 -13.83 -27.85
CA HIS A 9 15.78 -14.35 -26.53
C HIS A 9 16.80 -13.50 -25.76
N GLY A 10 16.60 -13.31 -24.45
CA GLY A 10 17.61 -12.83 -23.53
C GLY A 10 17.45 -13.54 -22.18
N MET A 11 17.91 -14.77 -22.13
CA MET A 11 18.03 -15.60 -20.93
C MET A 11 19.34 -15.21 -20.24
N LEU A 12 19.26 -14.61 -19.05
CA LEU A 12 20.43 -14.42 -18.19
C LEU A 12 20.20 -15.15 -16.86
N VAL A 13 20.78 -16.34 -16.79
CA VAL A 13 20.92 -17.14 -15.57
C VAL A 13 22.21 -16.70 -14.89
N VAL A 14 22.13 -16.19 -13.66
CA VAL A 14 23.28 -16.03 -12.78
C VAL A 14 23.05 -16.90 -11.55
N ALA A 15 23.73 -18.02 -11.55
CA ALA A 15 23.90 -18.87 -10.36
C ALA A 15 25.11 -18.37 -9.57
N LEU A 16 24.93 -18.02 -8.30
CA LEU A 16 26.05 -17.83 -7.38
C LEU A 16 25.87 -18.79 -6.18
N ALA A 17 26.68 -19.84 -6.19
CA ALA A 17 26.90 -20.72 -5.07
C ALA A 17 28.02 -20.16 -4.19
N ALA A 18 27.79 -19.95 -2.91
CA ALA A 18 28.83 -19.72 -1.92
C ALA A 18 28.70 -20.75 -0.81
N ALA A 19 29.62 -21.70 -0.78
CA ALA A 19 29.86 -22.64 0.30
C ALA A 19 30.72 -21.95 1.37
N VAL A 20 30.30 -22.03 2.63
CA VAL A 20 31.14 -21.66 3.77
C VAL A 20 31.32 -22.89 4.66
N ALA A 21 32.55 -23.32 4.74
CA ALA A 21 33.03 -24.41 5.56
C ALA A 21 33.24 -23.95 7.02
N ALA A 22 32.81 -24.77 7.96
CA ALA A 22 33.15 -24.66 9.39
C ALA A 22 34.50 -25.30 9.67
N PRO A 23 35.28 -24.84 10.67
CA PRO A 23 36.23 -25.67 11.36
C PRO A 23 35.79 -25.96 12.79
N LEU A 24 35.67 -27.25 13.10
CA LEU A 24 35.70 -27.80 14.45
C LEU A 24 37.13 -27.76 14.99
N THR A 25 37.33 -27.22 16.19
CA THR A 25 38.54 -27.51 16.99
C THR A 25 38.11 -28.04 18.34
N LEU A 26 38.30 -29.34 18.52
CA LEU A 26 38.40 -29.99 19.83
C LEU A 26 39.82 -29.73 20.38
N THR A 27 39.91 -29.32 21.64
CA THR A 27 41.12 -29.57 22.42
C THR A 27 40.73 -29.92 23.85
N ALA A 28 41.22 -31.04 24.27
CA ALA A 28 40.96 -31.70 25.53
C ALA A 28 42.04 -31.40 26.57
N CYS A 29 41.67 -31.57 27.81
CA CYS A 29 42.43 -32.07 29.01
C CYS A 29 43.45 -31.17 29.71
N GLY A 30 43.27 -31.09 31.02
CA GLY A 30 44.37 -30.93 31.96
C GLY A 30 43.95 -30.38 33.32
N GLY A 31 43.83 -31.24 34.34
CA GLY A 31 43.35 -30.96 35.66
C GLY A 31 44.34 -30.18 36.58
N GLY A 32 43.83 -29.80 37.74
CA GLY A 32 44.62 -29.25 38.83
C GLY A 32 43.78 -28.48 39.85
N ALA A 33 43.57 -29.06 41.01
CA ALA A 33 42.84 -28.50 42.14
C ALA A 33 43.57 -27.33 42.82
N SER A 34 42.80 -26.35 43.32
CA SER A 34 42.90 -25.74 44.65
C SER A 34 42.00 -24.50 44.75
N GLU A 35 41.05 -24.50 45.72
CA GLU A 35 40.35 -23.33 46.29
C GLU A 35 41.29 -22.50 47.16
N PRO A 36 40.92 -21.30 47.70
CA PRO A 36 39.61 -20.66 47.81
C PRO A 36 39.56 -19.13 47.60
N GLN A 37 38.30 -18.65 47.43
CA GLN A 37 37.72 -17.37 47.86
C GLN A 37 38.27 -16.02 47.36
N ALA A 38 37.42 -15.31 46.65
CA ALA A 38 36.95 -13.95 46.99
C ALA A 38 35.80 -13.52 46.08
N ASP A 39 34.73 -13.01 46.71
CA ASP A 39 33.56 -12.37 46.13
C ASP A 39 33.90 -11.35 45.03
N ALA A 40 33.22 -11.46 43.89
CA ALA A 40 32.96 -10.36 43.00
C ALA A 40 31.61 -10.61 42.33
N GLU A 41 30.65 -9.88 42.80
CA GLU A 41 29.32 -9.68 42.27
C GLU A 41 29.42 -9.31 40.79
N THR A 42 29.07 -10.23 39.88
CA THR A 42 28.94 -9.96 38.47
C THR A 42 27.46 -9.89 38.18
N ALA A 43 27.01 -8.67 37.95
CA ALA A 43 25.68 -8.36 37.44
C ALA A 43 25.36 -9.14 36.14
N PRO A 44 24.12 -9.59 35.95
CA PRO A 44 23.72 -10.21 34.68
C PRO A 44 23.82 -9.19 33.59
N GLU A 45 24.59 -9.45 32.56
CA GLU A 45 24.49 -8.76 31.28
C GLU A 45 23.09 -9.05 30.72
N GLU A 46 22.23 -8.06 30.82
CA GLU A 46 20.96 -7.96 30.13
C GLU A 46 21.29 -7.94 28.64
N GLN A 47 21.13 -9.08 27.98
CA GLN A 47 21.15 -9.16 26.52
C GLN A 47 19.98 -8.30 26.02
N ALA A 48 20.31 -7.11 25.55
CA ALA A 48 19.41 -6.30 24.76
C ALA A 48 19.03 -7.12 23.52
N GLN A 49 17.86 -7.73 23.57
CA GLN A 49 17.21 -8.33 22.44
C GLN A 49 16.86 -7.15 21.53
N GLU A 50 17.65 -6.97 20.48
CA GLU A 50 17.37 -6.04 19.40
C GLU A 50 16.00 -6.44 18.83
N ALA A 51 14.98 -5.67 19.15
CA ALA A 51 13.66 -5.84 18.61
C ALA A 51 13.76 -5.63 17.10
N GLU A 52 13.60 -6.71 16.36
CA GLU A 52 13.37 -6.68 14.93
C GLU A 52 12.21 -5.69 14.68
N PRO A 53 12.36 -4.73 13.75
CA PRO A 53 11.29 -3.77 13.49
C PRO A 53 10.05 -4.55 13.07
N GLU A 54 9.00 -4.49 13.87
CA GLU A 54 7.70 -5.03 13.53
C GLU A 54 7.24 -4.30 12.27
N GLU A 55 7.30 -4.98 11.10
CA GLU A 55 6.79 -4.43 9.86
C GLU A 55 5.32 -4.05 10.10
N ALA A 56 5.01 -2.77 9.97
CA ALA A 56 3.63 -2.30 10.03
C ALA A 56 2.79 -3.12 9.04
N PRO A 57 1.56 -3.54 9.41
CA PRO A 57 0.74 -4.37 8.54
C PRO A 57 0.55 -3.67 7.20
N GLN A 58 1.10 -4.28 6.15
CA GLN A 58 0.96 -3.74 4.81
C GLN A 58 -0.50 -3.88 4.40
N SER A 59 -1.12 -2.76 3.98
CA SER A 59 -2.48 -2.78 3.47
C SER A 59 -2.62 -3.77 2.32
N LYS A 60 -3.72 -4.52 2.31
CA LYS A 60 -4.10 -5.44 1.24
C LYS A 60 -4.41 -4.72 -0.08
N TYR A 61 -4.48 -3.39 -0.05
CA TYR A 61 -4.85 -2.57 -1.20
C TYR A 61 -3.85 -1.44 -1.37
N ALA A 62 -3.51 -1.14 -2.61
CA ALA A 62 -2.76 0.06 -2.96
C ALA A 62 -3.66 0.99 -3.77
N VAL A 63 -3.69 2.26 -3.38
CA VAL A 63 -4.50 3.29 -4.05
C VAL A 63 -3.62 4.48 -4.37
N THR A 64 -3.80 5.04 -5.56
CA THR A 64 -3.32 6.38 -5.89
C THR A 64 -4.48 7.24 -6.35
N ILE A 65 -4.40 8.54 -6.07
CA ILE A 65 -5.34 9.55 -6.55
C ILE A 65 -4.61 10.27 -7.68
N ASP A 66 -5.03 9.98 -8.92
CA ASP A 66 -4.26 10.31 -10.12
C ASP A 66 -4.54 11.72 -10.64
N GLY A 67 -5.73 12.26 -10.32
CA GLY A 67 -6.11 13.61 -10.77
C GLY A 67 -7.57 13.93 -10.50
N SER A 68 -7.95 15.13 -10.94
CA SER A 68 -9.33 15.62 -10.84
C SER A 68 -9.74 16.40 -12.09
N THR A 69 -11.04 16.45 -12.34
CA THR A 69 -11.65 17.24 -13.41
C THR A 69 -12.92 17.91 -12.90
N VAL A 70 -13.00 19.23 -12.97
CA VAL A 70 -14.23 19.96 -12.67
C VAL A 70 -15.23 19.78 -13.82
N THR A 71 -16.48 19.48 -13.47
CA THR A 71 -17.59 19.24 -14.40
C THR A 71 -18.91 19.76 -13.80
N THR A 72 -20.03 19.31 -14.33
CA THR A 72 -21.36 19.55 -13.75
C THR A 72 -22.10 18.23 -13.55
N ASP A 73 -22.98 18.20 -12.56
CA ASP A 73 -23.91 17.08 -12.39
C ASP A 73 -25.03 17.11 -13.45
N TYR A 74 -25.94 16.15 -13.41
CA TYR A 74 -27.05 16.03 -14.35
C TYR A 74 -28.08 17.19 -14.26
N GLU A 75 -28.07 17.96 -13.17
CA GLU A 75 -28.91 19.14 -12.97
C GLU A 75 -28.20 20.44 -13.37
N GLY A 76 -26.91 20.37 -13.67
CA GLY A 76 -26.06 21.50 -14.02
C GLY A 76 -25.35 22.17 -12.83
N ASN A 77 -25.38 21.58 -11.66
CA ASN A 77 -24.63 22.07 -10.50
C ASN A 77 -23.16 21.70 -10.61
N PRO A 78 -22.24 22.47 -9.98
CA PRO A 78 -20.81 22.15 -9.98
C PRO A 78 -20.52 20.78 -9.37
N ALA A 79 -19.64 20.01 -10.02
CA ALA A 79 -19.17 18.72 -9.58
C ALA A 79 -17.68 18.53 -9.92
N MET A 80 -17.01 17.61 -9.24
CA MET A 80 -15.63 17.23 -9.52
C MET A 80 -15.54 15.71 -9.65
N ILE A 81 -14.95 15.27 -10.75
CA ILE A 81 -14.58 13.86 -10.96
C ILE A 81 -13.17 13.67 -10.43
N ILE A 82 -12.95 12.62 -9.67
CA ILE A 82 -11.65 12.19 -9.19
C ILE A 82 -11.27 10.87 -9.85
N ASP A 83 -10.04 10.81 -10.36
CA ASP A 83 -9.46 9.65 -11.00
C ASP A 83 -8.59 8.88 -9.99
N PHE A 84 -8.75 7.56 -9.92
CA PHE A 84 -8.04 6.67 -9.00
C PHE A 84 -7.42 5.50 -9.75
N SER A 85 -6.25 5.05 -9.28
CA SER A 85 -5.71 3.72 -9.57
C SER A 85 -5.85 2.84 -8.33
N PHE A 86 -6.53 1.71 -8.47
CA PHE A 86 -6.71 0.74 -7.39
C PHE A 86 -6.03 -0.59 -7.75
N THR A 87 -5.16 -1.08 -6.87
CA THR A 87 -4.52 -2.40 -6.99
C THR A 87 -4.97 -3.30 -5.85
N ASN A 88 -5.47 -4.48 -6.22
CA ASN A 88 -5.86 -5.51 -5.26
C ASN A 88 -4.66 -6.42 -4.94
N ASN A 89 -4.01 -6.21 -3.81
CA ASN A 89 -2.91 -7.07 -3.31
C ASN A 89 -3.40 -8.15 -2.34
N SER A 90 -4.73 -8.28 -2.13
CA SER A 90 -5.30 -9.37 -1.32
C SER A 90 -5.32 -10.69 -2.08
N ASP A 91 -5.64 -11.78 -1.37
CA ASP A 91 -5.72 -13.13 -1.94
C ASP A 91 -7.06 -13.42 -2.62
N GLU A 92 -8.05 -12.52 -2.49
CA GLU A 92 -9.40 -12.68 -3.00
C GLU A 92 -9.75 -11.59 -4.01
N ALA A 93 -10.62 -11.91 -4.97
CA ALA A 93 -11.15 -10.92 -5.89
C ALA A 93 -12.09 -9.95 -5.15
N THR A 94 -11.97 -8.66 -5.41
CA THR A 94 -12.78 -7.61 -4.80
C THR A 94 -12.95 -6.43 -5.76
N SER A 95 -13.80 -5.46 -5.42
CA SER A 95 -13.90 -4.21 -6.16
C SER A 95 -13.42 -3.02 -5.31
N PHE A 96 -13.05 -1.92 -5.96
CA PHE A 96 -12.67 -0.70 -5.25
C PHE A 96 -13.79 -0.20 -4.33
N ALA A 97 -15.04 -0.32 -4.76
CA ALA A 97 -16.22 0.05 -3.99
C ALA A 97 -16.41 -0.76 -2.70
N VAL A 98 -15.95 -2.01 -2.66
CA VAL A 98 -16.09 -2.90 -1.49
C VAL A 98 -14.86 -2.90 -0.62
N ALA A 99 -13.68 -2.71 -1.22
CA ALA A 99 -12.40 -2.74 -0.53
C ALA A 99 -12.11 -1.45 0.25
N CYS A 100 -12.50 -0.30 -0.30
CA CYS A 100 -12.09 1.02 0.20
C CYS A 100 -13.28 1.97 0.39
N SER A 101 -13.11 2.90 1.32
CA SER A 101 -13.96 4.07 1.52
C SER A 101 -13.29 5.28 0.87
N GLN A 102 -14.01 5.96 -0.02
CA GLN A 102 -13.56 7.18 -0.70
C GLN A 102 -14.40 8.36 -0.22
N LYS A 103 -13.76 9.38 0.33
CA LYS A 103 -14.40 10.58 0.85
C LYS A 103 -13.76 11.82 0.25
N ALA A 104 -14.57 12.80 -0.06
CA ALA A 104 -14.12 14.14 -0.47
C ALA A 104 -14.67 15.18 0.51
N PHE A 105 -13.90 16.20 0.80
CA PHE A 105 -14.24 17.23 1.78
C PHE A 105 -13.99 18.63 1.21
N GLN A 106 -14.90 19.55 1.46
CA GLN A 106 -14.67 20.99 1.31
C GLN A 106 -14.88 21.68 2.67
N ASN A 107 -13.97 22.53 3.06
CA ASN A 107 -14.03 23.23 4.35
C ASN A 107 -14.25 22.31 5.57
N GLY A 108 -13.74 21.06 5.49
CA GLY A 108 -13.89 20.04 6.53
C GLY A 108 -15.26 19.35 6.56
N VAL A 109 -16.15 19.64 5.58
CA VAL A 109 -17.45 18.99 5.43
C VAL A 109 -17.38 17.98 4.31
N GLN A 110 -17.82 16.74 4.56
CA GLN A 110 -17.86 15.70 3.55
C GLN A 110 -18.85 16.04 2.43
N LEU A 111 -18.39 15.89 1.20
CA LEU A 111 -19.21 16.07 0.00
C LEU A 111 -20.02 14.79 -0.30
N GLU A 112 -21.18 15.00 -0.93
CA GLU A 112 -21.98 13.92 -1.48
C GLU A 112 -21.45 13.48 -2.85
N THR A 113 -21.71 12.22 -3.23
CA THR A 113 -21.44 11.76 -4.59
C THR A 113 -22.38 12.43 -5.58
N ALA A 114 -21.85 12.82 -6.75
CA ALA A 114 -22.62 13.42 -7.83
C ALA A 114 -22.95 12.41 -8.92
N ILE A 115 -24.10 12.62 -9.59
CA ILE A 115 -24.45 11.92 -10.82
C ILE A 115 -24.07 12.83 -11.97
N VAL A 116 -23.07 12.47 -12.74
CA VAL A 116 -22.59 13.25 -13.89
C VAL A 116 -22.95 12.54 -15.20
N MET A 117 -22.93 13.31 -16.30
CA MET A 117 -23.17 12.77 -17.65
C MET A 117 -21.89 12.25 -18.31
N ASP A 118 -20.74 12.50 -17.69
CA ASP A 118 -19.44 12.00 -18.12
C ASP A 118 -19.37 10.48 -17.95
N ASP A 119 -18.59 9.82 -18.81
CA ASP A 119 -18.34 8.40 -18.70
C ASP A 119 -17.34 8.14 -17.55
N LEU A 120 -17.83 7.58 -16.46
CA LEU A 120 -17.01 7.19 -15.31
C LEU A 120 -16.42 5.77 -15.47
N GLY A 121 -16.77 5.05 -16.54
CA GLY A 121 -16.37 3.67 -16.74
C GLY A 121 -16.98 2.74 -15.68
N ASN A 122 -16.47 1.51 -15.60
CA ASN A 122 -16.95 0.51 -14.63
C ASN A 122 -15.92 0.11 -13.57
N GLY A 123 -14.72 0.71 -13.59
CA GLY A 123 -13.60 0.29 -12.74
C GLY A 123 -13.86 0.38 -11.25
N TYR A 124 -14.76 1.28 -10.83
CA TYR A 124 -15.15 1.42 -9.42
C TYR A 124 -15.88 0.17 -8.89
N MET A 125 -16.80 -0.39 -9.69
CA MET A 125 -17.62 -1.55 -9.31
C MET A 125 -17.11 -2.87 -9.88
N ALA A 126 -16.14 -2.84 -10.79
CA ALA A 126 -15.61 -4.06 -11.42
C ALA A 126 -14.91 -4.94 -10.39
N GLU A 127 -15.08 -6.26 -10.52
CA GLU A 127 -14.35 -7.25 -9.74
C GLU A 127 -12.90 -7.34 -10.25
N ILE A 128 -11.93 -7.11 -9.36
CA ILE A 128 -10.51 -7.08 -9.63
C ILE A 128 -9.85 -8.27 -8.95
N LYS A 129 -9.17 -9.10 -9.73
CA LYS A 129 -8.45 -10.27 -9.22
C LYS A 129 -7.20 -9.88 -8.43
N PRO A 130 -6.70 -10.79 -7.56
CA PRO A 130 -5.43 -10.60 -6.88
C PRO A 130 -4.29 -10.20 -7.82
N GLY A 131 -3.53 -9.18 -7.44
CA GLY A 131 -2.41 -8.62 -8.19
C GLY A 131 -2.78 -7.72 -9.37
N ALA A 132 -4.07 -7.52 -9.66
CA ALA A 132 -4.50 -6.68 -10.78
C ALA A 132 -4.80 -5.24 -10.34
N THR A 133 -4.66 -4.31 -11.29
CA THR A 133 -4.95 -2.88 -11.11
C THR A 133 -6.09 -2.45 -12.04
N THR A 134 -6.93 -1.55 -11.57
CA THR A 134 -7.98 -0.89 -12.35
C THR A 134 -7.92 0.63 -12.20
N GLN A 135 -8.44 1.33 -13.21
CA GLN A 135 -8.73 2.76 -13.14
C GLN A 135 -10.19 2.93 -12.71
N ALA A 136 -10.42 3.74 -11.70
CA ALA A 136 -11.75 4.03 -11.18
C ALA A 136 -11.99 5.54 -11.14
N ARG A 137 -13.23 5.96 -11.34
CA ARG A 137 -13.63 7.37 -11.33
C ARG A 137 -14.86 7.53 -10.46
N LEU A 138 -14.85 8.58 -9.62
CA LEU A 138 -16.01 8.97 -8.83
C LEU A 138 -16.23 10.48 -8.96
N ALA A 139 -17.49 10.88 -8.92
CA ALA A 139 -17.86 12.28 -8.94
C ALA A 139 -18.42 12.71 -7.57
N PHE A 140 -18.08 13.94 -7.16
CA PHE A 140 -18.54 14.57 -5.93
C PHE A 140 -19.16 15.93 -6.24
N SER A 141 -20.27 16.26 -5.54
CA SER A 141 -20.95 17.55 -5.67
C SER A 141 -20.13 18.63 -4.97
N LEU A 142 -19.82 19.71 -5.66
CA LEU A 142 -19.13 20.86 -5.07
C LEU A 142 -20.14 21.81 -4.39
N THR A 143 -19.75 22.36 -3.25
CA THR A 143 -20.56 23.32 -2.49
C THR A 143 -20.12 24.77 -2.72
N ASP A 144 -18.84 24.97 -3.03
CA ASP A 144 -18.23 26.27 -3.34
C ASP A 144 -16.94 26.09 -4.17
N GLU A 145 -16.12 27.14 -4.28
CA GLU A 145 -14.86 27.16 -5.05
C GLU A 145 -13.62 26.86 -4.18
N SER A 146 -13.80 26.42 -2.93
CA SER A 146 -12.66 26.05 -2.07
C SER A 146 -12.06 24.71 -2.49
N ASP A 147 -10.82 24.48 -2.08
CA ASP A 147 -10.09 23.25 -2.38
C ASP A 147 -10.84 22.02 -1.84
N VAL A 148 -10.73 20.93 -2.58
CA VAL A 148 -11.29 19.60 -2.23
C VAL A 148 -10.17 18.71 -1.73
N THR A 149 -10.27 18.21 -0.50
CA THR A 149 -9.40 17.15 0.02
C THR A 149 -10.08 15.81 -0.15
N VAL A 150 -9.39 14.87 -0.79
CA VAL A 150 -9.87 13.51 -1.03
C VAL A 150 -9.07 12.54 -0.19
N GLU A 151 -9.76 11.68 0.54
CA GLU A 151 -9.17 10.65 1.40
C GLU A 151 -9.69 9.27 0.98
N VAL A 152 -8.80 8.29 0.95
CA VAL A 152 -9.13 6.88 0.73
C VAL A 152 -8.61 6.06 1.89
N SER A 153 -9.47 5.27 2.50
CA SER A 153 -9.13 4.34 3.58
C SER A 153 -9.66 2.94 3.26
N GLU A 154 -9.15 1.92 3.94
CA GLU A 154 -9.69 0.57 3.86
C GLU A 154 -11.05 0.50 4.55
N LEU A 155 -12.09 -0.04 3.87
CA LEU A 155 -13.47 0.03 4.36
C LEU A 155 -13.71 -0.72 5.68
N PHE A 156 -13.00 -1.83 5.89
CA PHE A 156 -13.16 -2.70 7.06
C PHE A 156 -11.90 -2.76 7.93
N SER A 157 -11.06 -1.73 7.88
CA SER A 157 -9.92 -1.61 8.79
C SER A 157 -10.41 -1.25 10.20
N LEU A 158 -9.73 -1.81 11.20
CA LEU A 158 -9.90 -1.38 12.61
C LEU A 158 -9.05 -0.15 12.92
N ASP A 159 -8.13 0.18 12.02
CA ASP A 159 -7.25 1.34 12.07
C ASP A 159 -7.76 2.35 11.04
N ASP A 160 -7.91 3.60 11.41
CA ASP A 160 -8.30 4.69 10.49
C ASP A 160 -7.13 5.08 9.56
N THR A 161 -6.42 4.07 9.03
CA THR A 161 -5.26 4.29 8.17
C THR A 161 -5.69 4.81 6.81
N ILE A 162 -5.19 6.00 6.45
CA ILE A 162 -5.37 6.59 5.13
C ILE A 162 -4.42 5.91 4.14
N LEU A 163 -4.97 5.31 3.08
CA LEU A 163 -4.23 4.67 1.99
C LEU A 163 -3.72 5.70 0.98
N ALA A 164 -4.51 6.73 0.72
CA ALA A 164 -4.17 7.84 -0.18
C ALA A 164 -4.90 9.10 0.23
N GLU A 165 -4.23 10.24 0.09
CA GLU A 165 -4.80 11.57 0.31
C GLU A 165 -4.28 12.53 -0.77
N ALA A 166 -5.14 13.40 -1.28
CA ALA A 166 -4.76 14.47 -2.20
C ALA A 166 -5.71 15.68 -2.05
N THR A 167 -5.19 16.88 -2.34
CA THR A 167 -5.97 18.11 -2.36
C THR A 167 -5.95 18.70 -3.77
N PHE A 168 -7.11 19.11 -4.27
CA PHE A 168 -7.30 19.68 -5.59
C PHE A 168 -7.96 21.05 -5.51
N SER A 169 -7.46 21.99 -6.30
CA SER A 169 -8.12 23.29 -6.48
C SER A 169 -9.30 23.18 -7.44
N VAL A 170 -10.38 23.90 -7.12
CA VAL A 170 -11.57 23.97 -7.98
C VAL A 170 -11.43 25.03 -9.07
N ALA A 171 -10.53 26.03 -8.87
CA ALA A 171 -10.29 27.16 -9.77
C ALA A 171 -9.12 26.93 -10.74
#